data_ace59f9ad85d24228d25717547f5415f
#
_entry.id   ace59f9ad85d24228d25717547f5415f
#
_cell.length_a   1.000
_cell.length_b   1.000
_cell.length_c   1.000
_cell.angle_alpha   90.00
_cell.angle_beta   90.00
_cell.angle_gamma   90.00
#
_symmetry.space_group_name_H-M   'P 1'
#
loop_
_entity.id
_entity.type
_entity.pdbx_description
1 polymer ?
#
loop_
_entity_poly.entity_id
_entity_poly.type
_entity_poly.pdbx_seq_one_letter_code
_entity_poly.pdbx_strand_id
1 'polypeptide(L)'
;LSSGDVVTASNSPLMHASAALVLNAAKHLAGLPRDLDLLPPPVIHALGHLKTEVLAGKRVSLDAEEALIALAVSATSSPAAAAAVSNLPALRGCEVHLTHMPTPGDEAGLRKLAVNLTSEPDFATKRLFVG
;
A
#
# COMPACT_ATOMS: atom_id res chain seq x y z
N LEU A 1 10.89 -4.19 9.95
CA LEU A 1 10.20 -5.34 10.54
C LEU A 1 10.88 -5.75 11.85
N SER A 2 10.16 -6.44 12.69
CA SER A 2 10.68 -6.85 14.00
C SER A 2 11.89 -7.77 13.92
N SER A 3 12.08 -8.46 12.80
CA SER A 3 13.24 -9.30 12.52
C SER A 3 14.51 -8.50 12.18
N GLY A 4 14.40 -7.19 12.04
CA GLY A 4 15.49 -6.34 11.54
C GLY A 4 15.53 -6.23 10.03
N ASP A 5 14.70 -6.97 9.31
CA ASP A 5 14.64 -6.88 7.87
C ASP A 5 14.06 -5.55 7.41
N VAL A 6 14.57 -5.01 6.31
CA VAL A 6 14.13 -3.76 5.72
C VAL A 6 13.42 -4.05 4.41
N VAL A 7 12.22 -3.48 4.28
CA VAL A 7 11.42 -3.59 3.06
C VAL A 7 11.22 -2.19 2.49
N THR A 8 11.37 -2.06 1.18
CA THR A 8 11.25 -0.77 0.49
C THR A 8 10.18 -0.82 -0.60
N ALA A 9 9.70 0.35 -0.98
CA ALA A 9 8.77 0.50 -2.09
C ALA A 9 8.84 1.92 -2.66
N SER A 10 8.31 2.10 -3.85
CA SER A 10 8.24 3.40 -4.50
C SER A 10 6.88 3.60 -5.17
N ASN A 11 6.54 4.86 -5.45
CA ASN A 11 5.33 5.20 -6.19
C ASN A 11 5.35 4.58 -7.59
N SER A 12 4.17 4.16 -8.04
CA SER A 12 3.96 3.70 -9.41
C SER A 12 2.65 4.27 -9.93
N PRO A 13 2.36 4.13 -11.24
CA PRO A 13 1.06 4.54 -11.78
C PRO A 13 -0.12 3.80 -11.17
N LEU A 14 0.11 2.61 -10.59
CA LEU A 14 -0.94 1.75 -10.05
C LEU A 14 -1.21 1.97 -8.57
N MET A 15 -0.18 2.36 -7.80
CA MET A 15 -0.36 2.53 -6.36
C MET A 15 0.70 3.45 -5.74
N HIS A 16 0.35 4.03 -4.61
CA HIS A 16 1.27 4.85 -3.83
C HIS A 16 2.38 4.01 -3.20
N ALA A 17 3.50 4.65 -2.89
CA ALA A 17 4.62 3.97 -2.24
C ALA A 17 4.20 3.28 -0.93
N SER A 18 3.35 3.93 -0.13
CA SER A 18 2.86 3.35 1.13
C SER A 18 2.02 2.10 0.90
N ALA A 19 1.18 2.09 -0.13
CA ALA A 19 0.42 0.90 -0.52
C ALA A 19 1.35 -0.24 -0.94
N ALA A 20 2.31 0.07 -1.81
CA ALA A 20 3.28 -0.91 -2.28
C ALA A 20 4.14 -1.44 -1.12
N LEU A 21 4.51 -0.58 -0.19
CA LEU A 21 5.29 -0.97 1.00
C LEU A 21 4.54 -2.00 1.84
N VAL A 22 3.26 -1.76 2.12
CA VAL A 22 2.43 -2.68 2.90
C VAL A 22 2.35 -4.04 2.21
N LEU A 23 2.10 -4.05 0.89
CA LEU A 23 2.03 -5.30 0.14
C LEU A 23 3.38 -6.03 0.11
N ASN A 24 4.48 -5.31 -0.08
CA ASN A 24 5.81 -5.90 -0.07
C ASN A 24 6.16 -6.48 1.31
N ALA A 25 5.82 -5.77 2.38
CA ALA A 25 6.04 -6.27 3.74
C ALA A 25 5.21 -7.52 4.03
N ALA A 26 3.94 -7.53 3.62
CA ALA A 26 3.06 -8.68 3.78
C ALA A 26 3.59 -9.91 3.02
N LYS A 27 4.07 -9.71 1.79
CA LYS A 27 4.71 -10.78 1.01
C LYS A 27 5.95 -11.31 1.71
N HIS A 28 6.80 -10.42 2.21
CA HIS A 28 8.01 -10.82 2.93
C HIS A 28 7.68 -11.67 4.15
N LEU A 29 6.72 -11.24 4.95
CA LEU A 29 6.29 -11.97 6.17
C LEU A 29 5.65 -13.31 5.84
N ALA A 30 4.95 -13.41 4.71
CA ALA A 30 4.30 -14.64 4.28
C ALA A 30 5.26 -15.59 3.53
N GLY A 31 6.51 -15.19 3.32
CA GLY A 31 7.48 -16.00 2.57
C GLY A 31 7.20 -16.06 1.08
N LEU A 32 6.51 -15.06 0.54
CA LEU A 32 6.15 -14.99 -0.88
C LEU A 32 7.21 -14.20 -1.67
N PRO A 33 7.40 -14.53 -2.97
CA PRO A 33 8.33 -13.78 -3.82
C PRO A 33 7.93 -12.31 -3.95
N ARG A 34 8.91 -11.42 -3.98
CA ARG A 34 8.66 -9.98 -4.09
C ARG A 34 7.98 -9.60 -5.41
N ASP A 35 8.26 -10.30 -6.48
CA ASP A 35 7.70 -10.03 -7.80
C ASP A 35 6.30 -10.63 -8.00
N LEU A 36 5.78 -11.34 -7.00
CA LEU A 36 4.42 -11.85 -7.05
C LEU A 36 3.41 -10.72 -6.88
N ASP A 37 2.45 -10.62 -7.79
CA ASP A 37 1.38 -9.65 -7.69
C ASP A 37 0.26 -10.18 -6.77
N LEU A 38 0.07 -9.53 -5.62
CA LEU A 38 -1.01 -9.89 -4.70
C LEU A 38 -2.38 -9.40 -5.19
N LEU A 39 -2.38 -8.28 -5.93
CA LEU A 39 -3.59 -7.72 -6.51
C LEU A 39 -3.62 -8.00 -8.00
N PRO A 40 -4.58 -8.82 -8.49
CA PRO A 40 -4.68 -9.08 -9.92
C PRO A 40 -4.94 -7.79 -10.71
N PRO A 41 -4.36 -7.63 -11.91
CA PRO A 41 -4.60 -6.46 -12.74
C PRO A 41 -6.08 -6.10 -12.95
N PRO A 42 -7.00 -7.06 -13.15
CA PRO A 42 -8.41 -6.73 -13.26
C PRO A 42 -9.00 -6.05 -12.03
N VAL A 43 -8.53 -6.41 -10.84
CA VAL A 43 -8.97 -5.78 -9.58
C VAL A 43 -8.51 -4.34 -9.52
N ILE A 44 -7.24 -4.09 -9.85
CA ILE A 44 -6.68 -2.73 -9.86
C ILE A 44 -7.40 -1.86 -10.89
N HIS A 45 -7.68 -2.39 -12.07
CA HIS A 45 -8.39 -1.67 -13.12
C HIS A 45 -9.84 -1.34 -12.71
N ALA A 46 -10.53 -2.28 -12.07
CA ALA A 46 -11.89 -2.07 -11.59
C ALA A 46 -11.94 -0.96 -10.53
N LEU A 47 -10.98 -0.94 -9.62
CA LEU A 47 -10.89 0.10 -8.60
C LEU A 47 -10.55 1.45 -9.24
N GLY A 48 -9.63 1.48 -10.19
CA GLY A 48 -9.29 2.70 -10.92
C GLY A 48 -10.51 3.27 -11.66
N HIS A 49 -11.27 2.42 -12.31
CA HIS A 49 -12.50 2.81 -13.00
C HIS A 49 -13.52 3.41 -12.02
N LEU A 50 -13.73 2.76 -10.88
CA LEU A 50 -14.62 3.27 -9.85
C LEU A 50 -14.17 4.65 -9.37
N LYS A 51 -12.89 4.81 -9.08
CA LYS A 51 -12.34 6.07 -8.57
C LYS A 51 -12.51 7.22 -9.56
N THR A 52 -12.26 6.98 -10.84
CA THR A 52 -12.23 8.05 -11.84
C THR A 52 -13.57 8.26 -12.52
N GLU A 53 -14.25 7.19 -12.91
CA GLU A 53 -15.48 7.28 -13.72
C GLU A 53 -16.75 7.43 -12.87
N VAL A 54 -16.77 6.81 -11.71
CA VAL A 54 -17.97 6.82 -10.85
C VAL A 54 -17.84 7.86 -9.74
N LEU A 55 -16.69 7.90 -9.06
CA LEU A 55 -16.49 8.79 -7.92
C LEU A 55 -15.83 10.12 -8.30
N ALA A 56 -15.54 10.34 -9.58
CA ALA A 56 -14.95 11.55 -10.12
C ALA A 56 -13.61 11.93 -9.48
N GLY A 57 -12.85 10.94 -9.00
CA GLY A 57 -11.50 11.14 -8.51
C GLY A 57 -10.53 11.45 -9.64
N LYS A 58 -9.40 12.07 -9.29
CA LYS A 58 -8.41 12.51 -10.28
C LYS A 58 -7.32 11.49 -10.53
N ARG A 59 -7.18 10.47 -9.69
CA ARG A 59 -6.09 9.50 -9.76
C ARG A 59 -6.61 8.09 -9.70
N VAL A 60 -5.99 7.20 -10.48
CA VAL A 60 -6.29 5.77 -10.47
C VAL A 60 -5.44 5.01 -9.46
N SER A 61 -4.28 5.57 -9.05
CA SER A 61 -3.35 4.89 -8.15
C SER A 61 -3.99 4.65 -6.77
N LEU A 62 -3.74 3.46 -6.22
CA LEU A 62 -4.30 3.07 -4.93
C LEU A 62 -3.47 3.61 -3.78
N ASP A 63 -4.14 4.14 -2.74
CA ASP A 63 -3.50 4.43 -1.47
C ASP A 63 -3.46 3.19 -0.58
N ALA A 64 -2.86 3.31 0.61
CA ALA A 64 -2.68 2.16 1.50
C ALA A 64 -4.03 1.56 1.94
N GLU A 65 -5.01 2.38 2.27
CA GLU A 65 -6.32 1.88 2.70
C GLU A 65 -7.04 1.14 1.57
N GLU A 66 -7.01 1.69 0.37
CA GLU A 66 -7.61 1.06 -0.81
C GLU A 66 -6.93 -0.26 -1.14
N ALA A 67 -5.60 -0.32 -1.04
CA ALA A 67 -4.84 -1.55 -1.28
C ALA A 67 -5.19 -2.64 -0.25
N LEU A 68 -5.38 -2.27 1.02
CA LEU A 68 -5.79 -3.22 2.06
C LEU A 68 -7.18 -3.80 1.79
N ILE A 69 -8.12 -2.96 1.36
CA ILE A 69 -9.46 -3.42 1.02
C ILE A 69 -9.41 -4.36 -0.18
N ALA A 70 -8.66 -3.99 -1.22
CA ALA A 70 -8.48 -4.82 -2.40
C ALA A 70 -7.85 -6.17 -2.06
N LEU A 71 -6.86 -6.16 -1.16
CA LEU A 71 -6.20 -7.37 -0.70
C LEU A 71 -7.19 -8.30 0.01
N ALA A 72 -8.02 -7.75 0.90
CA ALA A 72 -9.02 -8.52 1.61
C ALA A 72 -10.01 -9.19 0.65
N VAL A 73 -10.46 -8.47 -0.37
CA VAL A 73 -11.35 -9.02 -1.40
C VAL A 73 -10.63 -10.10 -2.20
N SER A 74 -9.39 -9.87 -2.60
CA SER A 74 -8.59 -10.84 -3.36
C SER A 74 -8.32 -12.12 -2.56
N ALA A 75 -8.23 -12.01 -1.24
CA ALA A 75 -7.99 -13.15 -0.35
C ALA A 75 -9.12 -14.20 -0.41
N THR A 76 -10.32 -13.81 -0.85
CA THR A 76 -11.44 -14.74 -0.98
C THR A 76 -11.23 -15.80 -2.07
N SER A 77 -10.34 -15.53 -3.03
CA SER A 77 -10.08 -16.45 -4.16
C SER A 77 -8.60 -16.70 -4.41
N SER A 78 -7.69 -16.06 -3.66
CA SER A 78 -6.25 -16.22 -3.84
C SER A 78 -5.60 -16.68 -2.54
N PRO A 79 -4.99 -17.89 -2.52
CA PRO A 79 -4.24 -18.35 -1.34
C PRO A 79 -3.08 -17.43 -0.98
N ALA A 80 -2.40 -16.85 -1.96
CA ALA A 80 -1.30 -15.92 -1.71
C ALA A 80 -1.80 -14.64 -1.02
N ALA A 81 -2.90 -14.06 -1.49
CA ALA A 81 -3.52 -12.91 -0.87
C ALA A 81 -4.00 -13.23 0.55
N ALA A 82 -4.58 -14.41 0.75
CA ALA A 82 -5.01 -14.85 2.07
C ALA A 82 -3.83 -14.98 3.03
N ALA A 83 -2.70 -15.53 2.58
CA ALA A 83 -1.49 -15.62 3.38
C ALA A 83 -0.95 -14.23 3.75
N ALA A 84 -0.98 -13.30 2.81
CA ALA A 84 -0.56 -11.91 3.06
C ALA A 84 -1.45 -11.26 4.12
N VAL A 85 -2.77 -11.39 4.01
CA VAL A 85 -3.72 -10.85 4.99
C VAL A 85 -3.44 -11.41 6.38
N SER A 86 -3.19 -12.72 6.49
CA SER A 86 -2.92 -13.39 7.76
C SER A 86 -1.66 -12.86 8.44
N ASN A 87 -0.72 -12.29 7.68
CA ASN A 87 0.53 -11.75 8.21
C ASN A 87 0.48 -10.25 8.50
N LEU A 88 -0.59 -9.54 8.14
CA LEU A 88 -0.69 -8.10 8.39
C LEU A 88 -0.58 -7.74 9.89
N PRO A 89 -1.13 -8.50 10.84
CA PRO A 89 -0.98 -8.16 12.25
C PRO A 89 0.47 -8.10 12.74
N ALA A 90 1.39 -8.78 12.07
CA ALA A 90 2.81 -8.73 12.42
C ALA A 90 3.46 -7.37 12.08
N LEU A 91 2.78 -6.49 11.35
CA LEU A 91 3.26 -5.14 11.08
C LEU A 91 3.08 -4.18 12.25
N ARG A 92 2.26 -4.56 13.24
CA ARG A 92 2.04 -3.73 14.43
C ARG A 92 3.37 -3.37 15.09
N GLY A 93 3.60 -2.08 15.33
CA GLY A 93 4.81 -1.59 15.96
C GLY A 93 6.04 -1.51 15.07
N CYS A 94 5.94 -1.91 13.80
CA CYS A 94 7.04 -1.74 12.84
C CYS A 94 7.25 -0.27 12.53
N GLU A 95 8.51 0.12 12.30
CA GLU A 95 8.84 1.48 11.91
C GLU A 95 8.62 1.64 10.40
N VAL A 96 7.89 2.70 10.03
CA VAL A 96 7.66 3.06 8.63
C VAL A 96 8.06 4.52 8.44
N HIS A 97 8.92 4.77 7.47
CA HIS A 97 9.31 6.13 7.10
C HIS A 97 8.94 6.42 5.66
N LEU A 98 8.23 7.52 5.45
CA LEU A 98 7.86 8.01 4.12
C LEU A 98 8.71 9.22 3.77
N THR A 99 9.16 9.28 2.51
CA THR A 99 9.95 10.40 2.02
C THR A 99 9.10 11.60 1.58
N HIS A 100 7.80 11.51 1.77
CA HIS A 100 6.84 12.58 1.49
C HIS A 100 5.67 12.47 2.47
N MET A 101 4.86 13.50 2.54
CA MET A 101 3.66 13.48 3.40
C MET A 101 2.66 12.48 2.84
N PRO A 102 2.07 11.61 3.69
CA PRO A 102 1.05 10.67 3.25
C PRO A 102 -0.25 11.40 2.90
N THR A 103 -1.00 10.84 1.96
CA THR A 103 -2.38 11.25 1.74
C THR A 103 -3.25 10.78 2.91
N PRO A 104 -4.48 11.33 3.08
CA PRO A 104 -5.37 10.84 4.14
C PRO A 104 -5.63 9.33 4.09
N GLY A 105 -5.78 8.75 2.89
CA GLY A 105 -5.97 7.31 2.74
C GLY A 105 -4.73 6.50 3.10
N ASP A 106 -3.55 6.98 2.74
CA ASP A 106 -2.29 6.35 3.13
C ASP A 106 -2.12 6.38 4.65
N GLU A 107 -2.36 7.52 5.27
CA GLU A 107 -2.25 7.68 6.71
C GLU A 107 -3.26 6.79 7.44
N ALA A 108 -4.51 6.76 6.98
CA ALA A 108 -5.55 5.94 7.59
C ALA A 108 -5.20 4.46 7.56
N GLY A 109 -4.72 3.96 6.41
CA GLY A 109 -4.32 2.56 6.28
C GLY A 109 -3.17 2.20 7.20
N LEU A 110 -2.13 3.03 7.23
CA LEU A 110 -0.96 2.79 8.07
C LEU A 110 -1.28 2.87 9.56
N ARG A 111 -2.13 3.82 9.98
CA ARG A 111 -2.56 3.94 11.37
C ARG A 111 -3.36 2.74 11.82
N LYS A 112 -4.23 2.22 10.97
CA LYS A 112 -5.03 1.03 11.29
C LYS A 112 -4.17 -0.23 11.44
N LEU A 113 -3.04 -0.27 10.74
CA LEU A 113 -2.05 -1.35 10.92
C LEU A 113 -1.22 -1.17 12.19
N ALA A 114 -1.33 -0.01 12.85
CA ALA A 114 -0.61 0.31 14.09
C ALA A 114 0.92 0.30 13.91
N VAL A 115 1.40 0.76 12.77
CA VAL A 115 2.83 0.99 12.55
C VAL A 115 3.25 2.33 13.18
N ASN A 116 4.52 2.47 13.49
CA ASN A 116 5.10 3.73 13.92
C ASN A 116 5.51 4.51 12.69
N LEU A 117 4.70 5.51 12.34
CA LEU A 117 4.85 6.24 11.09
C LEU A 117 5.61 7.55 11.29
N THR A 118 6.63 7.75 10.46
CA THR A 118 7.30 9.03 10.31
C THR A 118 7.32 9.41 8.83
N SER A 119 7.37 10.69 8.55
CA SER A 119 7.44 11.17 7.16
C SER A 119 8.21 12.48 7.10
N GLU A 120 8.76 12.75 5.92
CA GLU A 120 9.33 14.05 5.63
C GLU A 120 8.20 15.02 5.26
N PRO A 121 8.38 16.34 5.48
CA PRO A 121 7.32 17.33 5.23
C PRO A 121 7.14 17.67 3.75
N ASP A 122 7.70 16.88 2.85
CA ASP A 122 7.59 17.08 1.41
C ASP A 122 6.34 16.40 0.86
N PHE A 123 5.69 17.03 -0.13
CA PHE A 123 4.60 16.40 -0.85
C PHE A 123 5.12 15.49 -1.95
N ALA A 124 4.34 14.45 -2.31
CA ALA A 124 4.70 13.54 -3.39
C ALA A 124 4.89 14.24 -4.74
N THR A 125 4.24 15.39 -4.93
CA THR A 125 4.32 16.21 -6.13
C THR A 125 5.13 17.48 -5.90
N LYS A 126 6.13 17.42 -5.04
CA LYS A 126 6.87 18.63 -4.64
C LYS A 126 7.52 19.36 -5.79
N ARG A 127 7.82 18.68 -6.90
CA ARG A 127 8.37 19.35 -8.09
C ARG A 127 7.45 20.44 -8.63
N LEU A 128 6.18 20.42 -8.29
CA LEU A 128 5.23 21.46 -8.65
C LEU A 128 5.43 22.73 -7.84
N PHE A 129 6.14 22.64 -6.75
CA PHE A 129 6.38 23.76 -5.83
C PHE A 129 7.80 24.31 -5.94
N VAL A 130 8.65 23.65 -6.67
CA VAL A 130 10.01 24.08 -6.91
C VAL A 130 10.02 25.21 -7.91
N GLY A 131 9.13 25.17 -8.80
CA GLY A 131 8.79 26.16 -9.82
C GLY A 131 9.89 27.05 -10.23
#